data_5ff9898e8f2bff987b2ae897b928d2d1
#
_entry.id   5ff9898e8f2bff987b2ae897b928d2d1
#
_cell.length_a   1.000
_cell.length_b   1.000
_cell.length_c   1.000
_cell.angle_alpha   90.00
_cell.angle_beta   90.00
_cell.angle_gamma   90.00
#
_symmetry.space_group_name_H-M   'P 1'
#
loop_
_entity.id
_entity.type
_entity.pdbx_description
1 polymer ?
#
loop_
_entity_poly.entity_id
_entity_poly.type
_entity_poly.pdbx_seq_one_letter_code
_entity_poly.pdbx_strand_id
1 'polypeptide(L)'
;MELTILSRSFVTRLIVLQILALGTSKSFSQEPAPLWKKHDINRFSPYEAVGVADFDNDGKLDVFCGDSWYKAPDWEQHKVRDVPRGTNPHYHEDFADAPLDVNGDGNIDILTCAYFSKAISWIEHPGDPKQPWITHPIDQPGSMETGYLVDLFQSGKPVFLPNVGGQVLFYELVDQTPALQWKPRMLDPAGAGHGLGHGDVNSDGRIDIITPQGWYEQPASRDGAWTFHPEFQLGAASIEIIGHDFDGDADTDIVWGMGHDFGLYWLKQSKVDGKTVWTKELIDSSFSQVHALHLADFDQDGQMEFVTGKRIYAHESEAGATAEPCVYIFDYDRTSSKWNRSSVYVGQPAPAAPLDPEKRDALKDFRPGSAGTGLQMAVRDMDHDGDIDIVAPGKSGLYWFENLLIKR
;
A
#
# COMPACT_ATOMS: atom_id res chain seq x y z
N MET A 1 -45.15 -48.47 63.25
CA MET A 1 -45.55 -48.98 61.94
C MET A 1 -44.94 -47.97 60.91
N GLU A 2 -43.67 -48.23 60.57
CA GLU A 2 -42.84 -47.33 59.70
C GLU A 2 -43.05 -47.70 58.24
N LEU A 3 -43.30 -46.74 57.38
CA LEU A 3 -43.27 -46.92 55.97
C LEU A 3 -42.06 -46.14 55.37
N THR A 4 -41.10 -46.89 54.91
CA THR A 4 -39.93 -46.40 54.24
C THR A 4 -40.27 -46.10 52.79
N ILE A 5 -40.10 -44.85 52.36
CA ILE A 5 -40.26 -44.46 50.96
C ILE A 5 -38.85 -44.34 50.31
N LEU A 6 -38.57 -45.21 49.34
CA LEU A 6 -37.40 -45.21 48.49
C LEU A 6 -37.51 -44.10 47.40
N SER A 7 -36.63 -43.11 47.42
CA SER A 7 -36.52 -42.16 46.39
C SER A 7 -35.55 -42.65 45.26
N ARG A 8 -36.07 -42.80 44.08
CA ARG A 8 -35.24 -43.06 42.88
C ARG A 8 -34.76 -41.73 42.31
N SER A 9 -33.44 -41.48 42.37
CA SER A 9 -32.82 -40.38 41.69
C SER A 9 -32.64 -40.72 40.20
N PHE A 10 -33.30 -39.95 39.33
CA PHE A 10 -33.02 -39.93 37.88
C PHE A 10 -31.80 -39.03 37.61
N VAL A 11 -30.69 -39.63 37.18
CA VAL A 11 -29.53 -38.89 36.68
C VAL A 11 -29.76 -38.65 35.19
N THR A 12 -30.16 -37.46 34.86
CA THR A 12 -30.21 -36.99 33.44
C THR A 12 -28.79 -36.66 32.99
N ARG A 13 -28.21 -37.50 32.16
CA ARG A 13 -26.95 -37.19 31.48
C ARG A 13 -27.22 -36.19 30.36
N LEU A 14 -26.79 -34.96 30.56
CA LEU A 14 -26.74 -33.95 29.51
C LEU A 14 -25.56 -34.30 28.59
N ILE A 15 -25.85 -34.74 27.36
CA ILE A 15 -24.85 -34.92 26.33
C ILE A 15 -24.64 -33.54 25.70
N VAL A 16 -23.54 -32.84 26.05
CA VAL A 16 -23.10 -31.65 25.38
C VAL A 16 -22.45 -32.09 24.08
N LEU A 17 -23.13 -31.90 22.96
CA LEU A 17 -22.55 -32.05 21.62
C LEU A 17 -21.66 -30.83 21.40
N GLN A 18 -20.35 -30.98 21.57
CA GLN A 18 -19.38 -30.01 21.04
C GLN A 18 -19.32 -30.16 19.51
N ILE A 19 -19.96 -29.25 18.82
CA ILE A 19 -19.73 -29.07 17.37
C ILE A 19 -18.35 -28.41 17.26
N LEU A 20 -17.32 -29.22 17.02
CA LEU A 20 -16.05 -28.72 16.50
C LEU A 20 -16.36 -28.17 15.10
N ALA A 21 -16.46 -26.86 14.98
CA ALA A 21 -16.31 -26.20 13.69
C ALA A 21 -14.87 -26.43 13.23
N LEU A 22 -14.64 -27.44 12.40
CA LEU A 22 -13.42 -27.59 11.64
C LEU A 22 -13.40 -26.43 10.63
N GLY A 23 -12.84 -25.31 11.03
CA GLY A 23 -12.41 -24.29 10.11
C GLY A 23 -11.38 -24.94 9.17
N THR A 24 -11.76 -25.16 7.92
CA THR A 24 -10.80 -25.54 6.91
C THR A 24 -9.90 -24.33 6.67
N SER A 25 -8.75 -24.30 7.36
CA SER A 25 -7.66 -23.44 6.96
C SER A 25 -7.30 -23.85 5.52
N LYS A 26 -7.59 -22.97 4.55
CA LYS A 26 -7.08 -23.16 3.19
C LYS A 26 -5.56 -23.22 3.31
N SER A 27 -4.96 -24.38 3.09
CA SER A 27 -3.50 -24.49 2.98
C SER A 27 -3.12 -23.90 1.63
N PHE A 28 -2.34 -22.83 1.65
CA PHE A 28 -1.68 -22.34 0.45
C PHE A 28 -0.69 -23.41 -0.06
N SER A 29 -0.72 -23.73 -1.35
CA SER A 29 0.38 -24.45 -1.97
C SER A 29 1.55 -23.48 -2.05
N GLN A 30 2.64 -23.79 -1.40
CA GLN A 30 3.85 -22.98 -1.45
C GLN A 30 4.57 -23.35 -2.75
N GLU A 31 4.36 -22.59 -3.82
CA GLU A 31 5.24 -22.64 -4.98
C GLU A 31 6.66 -22.20 -4.56
N PRO A 32 7.71 -22.69 -5.19
CA PRO A 32 9.04 -22.19 -4.93
C PRO A 32 9.10 -20.70 -5.29
N ALA A 33 9.09 -19.87 -4.26
CA ALA A 33 9.18 -18.42 -4.43
C ALA A 33 10.44 -18.05 -5.23
N PRO A 34 10.41 -17.00 -6.03
CA PRO A 34 11.63 -16.42 -6.55
C PRO A 34 12.63 -16.20 -5.41
N LEU A 35 13.89 -16.42 -5.68
CA LEU A 35 14.92 -16.20 -4.69
C LEU A 35 15.08 -14.69 -4.50
N TRP A 36 14.70 -14.20 -3.32
CA TRP A 36 14.82 -12.81 -2.96
C TRP A 36 16.06 -12.57 -2.10
N LYS A 37 16.80 -11.52 -2.40
CA LYS A 37 17.93 -11.10 -1.59
C LYS A 37 17.69 -9.73 -0.98
N LYS A 38 17.66 -9.68 0.35
CA LYS A 38 17.47 -8.46 1.11
C LYS A 38 18.76 -7.65 1.20
N HIS A 39 18.71 -6.38 0.79
CA HIS A 39 19.77 -5.41 0.99
C HIS A 39 19.34 -4.36 2.00
N ASP A 40 20.24 -4.00 2.90
CA ASP A 40 20.02 -2.93 3.87
C ASP A 40 20.46 -1.60 3.23
N ILE A 41 19.52 -0.73 2.89
CA ILE A 41 19.81 0.64 2.45
C ILE A 41 20.07 1.50 3.69
N ASN A 42 19.10 1.57 4.61
CA ASN A 42 19.27 2.21 5.91
C ASN A 42 18.42 1.51 6.98
N ARG A 43 19.04 0.67 7.81
CA ARG A 43 18.33 -0.07 8.87
C ARG A 43 17.73 0.81 9.98
N PHE A 44 18.04 2.09 10.01
CA PHE A 44 17.60 3.05 11.04
C PHE A 44 16.64 4.11 10.48
N SER A 45 16.26 4.03 9.21
CA SER A 45 15.24 4.93 8.64
C SER A 45 13.93 4.78 9.41
N PRO A 46 13.31 5.88 9.86
CA PRO A 46 12.02 5.85 10.53
C PRO A 46 10.85 6.14 9.61
N TYR A 47 11.12 6.39 8.33
CA TYR A 47 10.14 6.84 7.35
C TYR A 47 9.43 5.67 6.70
N GLU A 48 8.20 5.91 6.21
CA GLU A 48 7.31 4.85 5.72
C GLU A 48 6.88 5.04 4.25
N ALA A 49 7.43 6.05 3.58
CA ALA A 49 7.27 6.28 2.14
C ALA A 49 8.62 6.20 1.43
N VAL A 50 8.59 5.87 0.13
CA VAL A 50 9.79 5.74 -0.68
C VAL A 50 9.52 6.12 -2.14
N GLY A 51 10.46 6.87 -2.73
CA GLY A 51 10.53 7.16 -4.17
C GLY A 51 11.81 6.59 -4.77
N VAL A 52 11.74 6.14 -6.02
CA VAL A 52 12.89 5.58 -6.75
C VAL A 52 13.06 6.32 -8.08
N ALA A 53 14.22 6.91 -8.29
CA ALA A 53 14.62 7.56 -9.53
C ALA A 53 16.15 7.70 -9.59
N ASP A 54 16.68 8.05 -10.77
CA ASP A 54 18.08 8.46 -10.94
C ASP A 54 18.19 9.94 -10.56
N PHE A 55 18.55 10.24 -9.30
CA PHE A 55 18.58 11.62 -8.79
C PHE A 55 19.86 12.38 -9.13
N ASP A 56 20.95 11.70 -9.51
CA ASP A 56 22.18 12.37 -9.87
C ASP A 56 22.57 12.18 -11.36
N ASN A 57 21.67 11.62 -12.15
CA ASN A 57 21.81 11.37 -13.57
C ASN A 57 23.05 10.50 -13.93
N ASP A 58 23.38 9.51 -13.06
CA ASP A 58 24.49 8.58 -13.31
C ASP A 58 24.05 7.28 -14.03
N GLY A 59 22.74 7.14 -14.29
CA GLY A 59 22.13 6.00 -14.98
C GLY A 59 21.75 4.86 -14.06
N LYS A 60 21.85 5.01 -12.74
CA LYS A 60 21.40 4.05 -11.74
C LYS A 60 20.21 4.58 -10.97
N LEU A 61 19.37 3.68 -10.49
CA LEU A 61 18.23 4.05 -9.67
C LEU A 61 18.65 4.25 -8.22
N ASP A 62 18.46 5.45 -7.74
CA ASP A 62 18.63 5.85 -6.35
C ASP A 62 17.31 5.74 -5.59
N VAL A 63 17.38 5.89 -4.27
CA VAL A 63 16.21 5.80 -3.39
C VAL A 63 16.06 7.10 -2.60
N PHE A 64 14.88 7.71 -2.62
CA PHE A 64 14.50 8.80 -1.73
C PHE A 64 13.58 8.26 -0.64
N CYS A 65 13.82 8.64 0.62
CA CYS A 65 12.97 8.23 1.74
C CYS A 65 13.06 9.29 2.86
N GLY A 66 11.97 9.97 3.07
CA GLY A 66 11.83 10.95 4.14
C GLY A 66 12.73 12.19 4.01
N ASP A 67 13.80 12.23 4.77
CA ASP A 67 14.70 13.39 4.83
C ASP A 67 15.94 13.27 3.91
N SER A 68 16.11 12.13 3.26
CA SER A 68 17.34 11.80 2.55
C SER A 68 17.08 11.05 1.24
N TRP A 69 18.00 11.21 0.30
CA TRP A 69 18.18 10.25 -0.77
C TRP A 69 19.43 9.40 -0.58
N TYR A 70 19.47 8.24 -1.17
CA TYR A 70 20.51 7.23 -1.02
C TYR A 70 21.05 6.85 -2.39
N LYS A 71 22.32 7.14 -2.63
CA LYS A 71 22.97 6.93 -3.91
C LYS A 71 23.30 5.46 -4.16
N ALA A 72 22.85 4.91 -5.26
CA ALA A 72 23.26 3.57 -5.71
C ALA A 72 24.73 3.55 -6.20
N PRO A 73 25.42 2.41 -6.11
CA PRO A 73 24.99 1.14 -5.52
C PRO A 73 25.35 1.03 -4.01
N ASP A 74 26.07 2.00 -3.46
CA ASP A 74 26.67 1.94 -2.12
C ASP A 74 25.74 2.49 -1.04
N TRP A 75 24.61 3.07 -1.43
CA TRP A 75 23.58 3.65 -0.58
C TRP A 75 24.13 4.76 0.33
N GLU A 76 25.05 5.58 -0.20
CA GLU A 76 25.52 6.76 0.49
C GLU A 76 24.36 7.72 0.76
N GLN A 77 24.13 8.02 2.06
CA GLN A 77 23.02 8.87 2.48
C GLN A 77 23.34 10.35 2.31
N HIS A 78 22.46 11.07 1.63
CA HIS A 78 22.49 12.52 1.44
C HIS A 78 21.22 13.15 2.02
N LYS A 79 21.36 13.82 3.17
CA LYS A 79 20.24 14.53 3.79
C LYS A 79 19.92 15.79 3.00
N VAL A 80 18.64 15.99 2.65
CA VAL A 80 18.19 17.09 1.80
C VAL A 80 17.18 18.02 2.48
N ARG A 81 16.49 17.55 3.51
CA ARG A 81 15.50 18.35 4.26
C ARG A 81 15.40 17.91 5.72
N ASP A 82 14.64 18.66 6.51
CA ASP A 82 14.17 18.21 7.81
C ASP A 82 12.70 17.76 7.68
N VAL A 83 12.38 16.57 8.22
CA VAL A 83 11.02 16.07 8.28
C VAL A 83 10.53 16.17 9.72
N PRO A 84 9.50 16.99 10.01
CA PRO A 84 8.96 17.11 11.35
C PRO A 84 8.32 15.80 11.82
N ARG A 85 8.29 15.60 13.13
CA ARG A 85 7.44 14.57 13.73
C ARG A 85 5.99 15.06 13.76
N GLY A 86 5.05 14.15 13.54
CA GLY A 86 3.63 14.43 13.71
C GLY A 86 3.27 14.68 15.18
N THR A 87 2.02 15.05 15.44
CA THR A 87 1.51 15.17 16.80
C THR A 87 1.50 13.83 17.54
N ASN A 88 1.40 12.72 16.83
CA ASN A 88 1.76 11.41 17.33
C ASN A 88 3.27 11.20 17.09
N PRO A 89 4.10 11.04 18.13
CA PRO A 89 5.56 11.00 18.01
C PRO A 89 6.12 9.76 17.30
N HIS A 90 5.25 8.79 16.97
CA HIS A 90 5.62 7.60 16.20
C HIS A 90 5.61 7.80 14.70
N TYR A 91 5.17 8.96 14.24
CA TYR A 91 5.06 9.30 12.84
C TYR A 91 5.88 10.54 12.50
N HIS A 92 6.42 10.54 11.29
CA HIS A 92 7.00 11.70 10.66
C HIS A 92 6.02 12.23 9.60
N GLU A 93 6.11 13.52 9.29
CA GLU A 93 5.28 14.18 8.27
C GLU A 93 5.76 13.85 6.85
N ASP A 94 5.77 12.55 6.55
CA ASP A 94 6.26 11.96 5.32
C ASP A 94 5.45 10.70 5.01
N PHE A 95 4.38 10.89 4.24
CA PHE A 95 3.40 9.85 3.96
C PHE A 95 3.33 9.45 2.49
N ALA A 96 4.04 10.16 1.61
CA ALA A 96 4.28 9.79 0.23
C ALA A 96 5.60 10.42 -0.24
N ASP A 97 6.35 9.70 -1.08
CA ASP A 97 7.52 10.18 -1.81
C ASP A 97 7.38 9.79 -3.28
N ALA A 98 6.75 10.64 -4.08
CA ALA A 98 6.43 10.35 -5.48
C ALA A 98 7.36 11.13 -6.43
N PRO A 99 8.29 10.45 -7.15
CA PRO A 99 9.26 11.11 -8.03
C PRO A 99 8.58 11.66 -9.29
N LEU A 100 8.85 12.94 -9.61
CA LEU A 100 8.37 13.60 -10.83
C LEU A 100 9.25 14.82 -11.13
N ASP A 101 9.64 15.03 -12.38
CA ASP A 101 10.17 16.31 -12.83
C ASP A 101 9.02 17.32 -12.92
N VAL A 102 8.83 18.10 -11.82
CA VAL A 102 7.68 19.00 -11.66
C VAL A 102 7.83 20.27 -12.47
N ASN A 103 9.05 20.81 -12.53
CA ASN A 103 9.33 22.09 -13.17
C ASN A 103 9.84 21.96 -14.63
N GLY A 104 10.09 20.73 -15.09
CA GLY A 104 10.55 20.44 -16.46
C GLY A 104 12.02 20.79 -16.69
N ASP A 105 12.84 20.80 -15.62
CA ASP A 105 14.28 21.15 -15.74
C ASP A 105 15.19 19.94 -15.98
N GLY A 106 14.60 18.73 -15.99
CA GLY A 106 15.28 17.46 -16.22
C GLY A 106 15.83 16.79 -14.97
N ASN A 107 15.67 17.41 -13.79
CA ASN A 107 15.98 16.78 -12.50
C ASN A 107 14.71 16.25 -11.87
N ILE A 108 14.80 15.13 -11.18
CA ILE A 108 13.61 14.53 -10.58
C ILE A 108 13.38 15.12 -9.18
N ASP A 109 12.21 15.72 -9.01
CA ASP A 109 11.70 16.26 -7.77
C ASP A 109 10.89 15.18 -7.01
N ILE A 110 10.42 15.51 -5.81
CA ILE A 110 9.55 14.65 -5.00
C ILE A 110 8.25 15.36 -4.65
N LEU A 111 7.11 14.74 -4.96
CA LEU A 111 5.83 15.09 -4.37
C LEU A 111 5.66 14.34 -3.06
N THR A 112 5.27 15.06 -2.01
CA THR A 112 5.05 14.50 -0.68
C THR A 112 3.72 14.95 -0.10
N CYS A 113 3.14 14.14 0.79
CA CYS A 113 1.98 14.52 1.56
C CYS A 113 2.14 14.17 3.05
N ALA A 114 1.28 14.74 3.89
CA ALA A 114 1.39 14.64 5.33
C ALA A 114 0.01 14.46 5.99
N TYR A 115 -0.02 13.68 7.07
CA TYR A 115 -1.26 13.39 7.79
C TYR A 115 -1.63 14.49 8.80
N PHE A 116 -0.69 14.92 9.64
CA PHE A 116 -1.00 15.82 10.76
C PHE A 116 -1.01 17.28 10.33
N SER A 117 -0.05 17.71 9.53
CA SER A 117 -0.02 19.05 8.92
C SER A 117 -1.01 19.21 7.77
N LYS A 118 -1.52 18.07 7.23
CA LYS A 118 -2.47 18.04 6.11
C LYS A 118 -1.93 18.66 4.82
N ALA A 119 -0.61 18.77 4.70
CA ALA A 119 0.05 19.46 3.61
C ALA A 119 0.34 18.52 2.44
N ILE A 120 0.20 19.05 1.22
CA ILE A 120 0.83 18.54 0.01
C ILE A 120 1.92 19.52 -0.36
N SER A 121 3.09 19.02 -0.66
CA SER A 121 4.24 19.83 -1.10
C SER A 121 5.01 19.11 -2.20
N TRP A 122 5.78 19.85 -2.98
CA TRP A 122 6.83 19.27 -3.79
C TRP A 122 8.18 19.78 -3.31
N ILE A 123 9.19 18.93 -3.43
CA ILE A 123 10.54 19.14 -2.95
C ILE A 123 11.40 19.25 -4.19
N GLU A 124 11.79 20.47 -4.51
CA GLU A 124 12.54 20.79 -5.73
C GLU A 124 14.00 20.33 -5.62
N HIS A 125 14.41 19.56 -6.59
CA HIS A 125 15.80 19.15 -6.76
C HIS A 125 16.65 20.34 -7.22
N PRO A 126 17.77 20.69 -6.54
CA PRO A 126 18.53 21.91 -6.79
C PRO A 126 19.49 21.84 -8.00
N GLY A 127 19.44 20.78 -8.80
CA GLY A 127 20.40 20.49 -9.89
C GLY A 127 21.67 19.78 -9.41
N ASP A 128 22.22 20.14 -8.26
CA ASP A 128 23.23 19.36 -7.52
C ASP A 128 22.55 18.65 -6.35
N PRO A 129 22.34 17.31 -6.42
CA PRO A 129 21.55 16.58 -5.42
C PRO A 129 22.14 16.59 -4.01
N LYS A 130 23.37 17.04 -3.84
CA LYS A 130 24.05 17.17 -2.53
C LYS A 130 23.75 18.50 -1.82
N GLN A 131 23.10 19.43 -2.50
CA GLN A 131 22.63 20.67 -1.90
C GLN A 131 21.28 20.44 -1.21
N PRO A 132 20.91 21.28 -0.22
CA PRO A 132 19.57 21.24 0.37
C PRO A 132 18.49 21.47 -0.71
N TRP A 133 17.46 20.60 -0.68
CA TRP A 133 16.33 20.73 -1.59
C TRP A 133 15.30 21.72 -1.04
N ILE A 134 14.56 22.37 -1.92
CA ILE A 134 13.62 23.44 -1.56
C ILE A 134 12.20 22.87 -1.51
N THR A 135 11.52 23.02 -0.38
CA THR A 135 10.12 22.59 -0.24
C THR A 135 9.16 23.71 -0.64
N HIS A 136 8.30 23.42 -1.60
CA HIS A 136 7.25 24.30 -2.08
C HIS A 136 5.88 23.77 -1.66
N PRO A 137 5.06 24.56 -0.91
CA PRO A 137 3.73 24.13 -0.54
C PRO A 137 2.81 24.15 -1.77
N ILE A 138 1.93 23.14 -1.87
CA ILE A 138 0.91 23.03 -2.92
C ILE A 138 -0.47 23.34 -2.34
N ASP A 139 -0.94 22.55 -1.35
CA ASP A 139 -2.28 22.66 -0.76
C ASP A 139 -2.35 22.01 0.63
N GLN A 140 -3.50 22.18 1.32
CA GLN A 140 -3.82 21.55 2.60
C GLN A 140 -5.25 20.99 2.59
N PRO A 141 -5.54 19.96 1.79
CA PRO A 141 -6.92 19.46 1.61
C PRO A 141 -7.45 18.67 2.81
N GLY A 142 -6.60 18.11 3.63
CA GLY A 142 -6.97 17.26 4.76
C GLY A 142 -5.88 16.26 5.10
N SER A 143 -6.13 15.38 6.09
CA SER A 143 -5.21 14.33 6.48
C SER A 143 -5.08 13.29 5.38
N MET A 144 -3.84 12.90 5.06
CA MET A 144 -3.51 11.97 3.99
C MET A 144 -2.57 10.89 4.52
N GLU A 145 -2.84 9.63 4.18
CA GLU A 145 -1.96 8.52 4.55
C GLU A 145 -1.03 8.08 3.42
N THR A 146 -1.31 8.49 2.20
CA THR A 146 -0.41 8.34 1.05
C THR A 146 -0.94 9.13 -0.16
N GLY A 147 -0.20 9.08 -1.27
CA GLY A 147 -0.61 9.62 -2.57
C GLY A 147 0.20 8.98 -3.68
N TYR A 148 -0.40 8.87 -4.85
CA TYR A 148 0.19 8.21 -6.01
C TYR A 148 0.26 9.14 -7.21
N LEU A 149 1.23 8.90 -8.08
CA LEU A 149 1.23 9.41 -9.44
C LEU A 149 0.54 8.39 -10.34
N VAL A 150 -0.58 8.79 -10.93
CA VAL A 150 -1.40 7.94 -11.81
C VAL A 150 -1.64 8.65 -13.14
N ASP A 151 -1.32 8.02 -14.26
CA ASP A 151 -1.70 8.57 -15.58
C ASP A 151 -3.18 8.26 -15.88
N LEU A 152 -4.07 8.89 -15.11
CA LEU A 152 -5.52 8.69 -15.20
C LEU A 152 -6.06 8.90 -16.62
N PHE A 153 -5.46 9.79 -17.39
CA PHE A 153 -5.93 10.15 -18.72
C PHE A 153 -5.14 9.51 -19.86
N GLN A 154 -4.22 8.60 -19.54
CA GLN A 154 -3.35 7.89 -20.49
C GLN A 154 -2.66 8.86 -21.47
N SER A 155 -2.24 10.00 -20.93
CA SER A 155 -1.67 11.12 -21.67
C SER A 155 -0.14 11.21 -21.57
N GLY A 156 0.48 10.34 -20.78
CA GLY A 156 1.89 10.43 -20.40
C GLY A 156 2.17 11.50 -19.34
N LYS A 157 1.11 12.17 -18.82
CA LYS A 157 1.20 13.18 -17.77
C LYS A 157 0.41 12.69 -16.56
N PRO A 158 1.07 12.22 -15.51
CA PRO A 158 0.37 11.71 -14.34
C PRO A 158 -0.29 12.85 -13.56
N VAL A 159 -1.34 12.50 -12.85
CA VAL A 159 -1.94 13.32 -11.79
C VAL A 159 -1.45 12.82 -10.44
N PHE A 160 -1.44 13.68 -9.43
CA PHE A 160 -1.25 13.25 -8.06
C PHE A 160 -2.61 12.93 -7.44
N LEU A 161 -2.79 11.69 -7.03
CA LEU A 161 -4.00 11.15 -6.40
C LEU A 161 -3.73 10.88 -4.91
N PRO A 162 -3.95 11.86 -4.00
CA PRO A 162 -3.77 11.67 -2.57
C PRO A 162 -4.98 10.99 -1.94
N ASN A 163 -4.76 10.14 -0.95
CA ASN A 163 -5.82 9.66 -0.09
C ASN A 163 -6.17 10.72 0.97
N VAL A 164 -7.16 11.54 0.70
CA VAL A 164 -7.66 12.54 1.65
C VAL A 164 -8.87 11.99 2.40
N GLY A 165 -8.78 11.85 3.70
CA GLY A 165 -9.81 11.18 4.52
C GLY A 165 -11.22 11.76 4.40
N GLY A 166 -11.37 13.03 4.03
CA GLY A 166 -12.65 13.72 3.90
C GLY A 166 -13.05 14.12 2.48
N GLN A 167 -12.30 13.71 1.45
CA GLN A 167 -12.54 14.16 0.07
C GLN A 167 -12.01 13.12 -0.92
N VAL A 168 -12.65 13.02 -2.10
CA VAL A 168 -12.09 12.32 -3.27
C VAL A 168 -11.71 13.37 -4.29
N LEU A 169 -10.42 13.52 -4.52
CA LEU A 169 -9.88 14.52 -5.45
C LEU A 169 -8.52 14.08 -6.00
N PHE A 170 -8.10 14.69 -7.08
CA PHE A 170 -6.74 14.58 -7.59
C PHE A 170 -6.20 15.96 -8.01
N TYR A 171 -4.89 16.06 -8.18
CA TYR A 171 -4.21 17.28 -8.61
C TYR A 171 -3.60 17.09 -9.98
N GLU A 172 -3.94 17.99 -10.90
CA GLU A 172 -3.31 18.10 -12.22
C GLU A 172 -2.19 19.14 -12.16
N LEU A 173 -1.00 18.79 -12.63
CA LEU A 173 0.05 19.76 -12.89
C LEU A 173 -0.28 20.50 -14.18
N VAL A 174 -0.59 21.78 -14.07
CA VAL A 174 -0.91 22.64 -15.19
C VAL A 174 0.30 23.49 -15.51
N ASP A 175 0.84 23.32 -16.70
CA ASP A 175 1.92 24.14 -17.22
C ASP A 175 1.40 25.52 -17.56
N GLN A 176 1.60 26.48 -16.67
CA GLN A 176 1.19 27.86 -16.85
C GLN A 176 2.37 28.80 -16.57
N THR A 177 2.80 29.50 -17.62
CA THR A 177 3.72 30.63 -17.46
C THR A 177 2.97 31.82 -16.83
N PRO A 178 3.45 32.46 -15.73
CA PRO A 178 4.85 32.41 -15.27
C PRO A 178 5.16 31.48 -14.08
N ALA A 179 4.21 30.70 -13.58
CA ALA A 179 4.44 29.82 -12.44
C ALA A 179 3.69 28.51 -12.60
N LEU A 180 4.35 27.42 -12.25
CA LEU A 180 3.75 26.09 -12.15
C LEU A 180 2.58 26.09 -11.15
N GLN A 181 1.48 25.48 -11.54
CA GLN A 181 0.29 25.40 -10.70
C GLN A 181 -0.23 23.97 -10.66
N TRP A 182 -0.52 23.52 -9.46
CA TRP A 182 -1.27 22.31 -9.20
C TRP A 182 -2.76 22.68 -9.07
N LYS A 183 -3.60 22.08 -9.92
CA LYS A 183 -5.03 22.33 -9.93
C LYS A 183 -5.78 21.16 -9.30
N PRO A 184 -6.44 21.35 -8.15
CA PRO A 184 -7.28 20.32 -7.57
C PRO A 184 -8.54 20.10 -8.40
N ARG A 185 -8.92 18.84 -8.53
CA ARG A 185 -10.16 18.41 -9.15
C ARG A 185 -10.94 17.55 -8.17
N MET A 186 -11.99 18.16 -7.60
CA MET A 186 -12.86 17.52 -6.62
C MET A 186 -13.88 16.63 -7.31
N LEU A 187 -13.97 15.37 -6.89
CA LEU A 187 -15.01 14.42 -7.30
C LEU A 187 -16.10 14.31 -6.25
N ASP A 188 -15.74 14.17 -4.97
CA ASP A 188 -16.67 14.05 -3.88
C ASP A 188 -16.15 14.75 -2.61
N PRO A 189 -16.94 15.67 -2.01
CA PRO A 189 -16.59 16.29 -0.73
C PRO A 189 -16.81 15.38 0.48
N ALA A 190 -17.46 14.21 0.34
CA ALA A 190 -17.70 13.27 1.44
C ALA A 190 -16.53 12.32 1.70
N GLY A 191 -15.64 12.17 0.71
CA GLY A 191 -14.41 11.38 0.81
C GLY A 191 -14.57 9.87 0.72
N ALA A 192 -13.44 9.20 0.53
CA ALA A 192 -13.34 7.75 0.44
C ALA A 192 -13.02 7.08 1.79
N GLY A 193 -12.83 7.84 2.84
CA GLY A 193 -12.32 7.31 4.11
C GLY A 193 -10.85 6.92 3.98
N HIS A 194 -10.50 5.70 4.39
CA HIS A 194 -9.13 5.21 4.46
C HIS A 194 -8.64 4.54 3.16
N GLY A 195 -9.55 4.06 2.31
CA GLY A 195 -9.21 3.35 1.08
C GLY A 195 -9.33 4.21 -0.17
N LEU A 196 -8.39 4.10 -1.08
CA LEU A 196 -8.40 4.72 -2.40
C LEU A 196 -7.62 3.86 -3.38
N GLY A 197 -8.07 3.80 -4.62
CA GLY A 197 -7.40 3.06 -5.68
C GLY A 197 -7.86 3.48 -7.07
N HIS A 198 -7.42 2.74 -8.06
CA HIS A 198 -7.73 3.01 -9.45
C HIS A 198 -7.74 1.72 -10.29
N GLY A 199 -8.40 1.78 -11.45
CA GLY A 199 -8.48 0.69 -12.42
C GLY A 199 -9.59 0.97 -13.44
N ASP A 200 -9.59 0.28 -14.54
CA ASP A 200 -10.68 0.35 -15.54
C ASP A 200 -11.80 -0.61 -15.12
N VAL A 201 -12.71 -0.14 -14.26
CA VAL A 201 -13.70 -1.00 -13.58
C VAL A 201 -14.77 -1.55 -14.54
N ASN A 202 -15.12 -0.77 -15.56
CA ASN A 202 -16.16 -1.15 -16.53
C ASN A 202 -15.61 -1.68 -17.86
N SER A 203 -14.29 -1.82 -17.99
CA SER A 203 -13.58 -2.28 -19.18
C SER A 203 -13.84 -1.41 -20.43
N ASP A 204 -13.95 -0.10 -20.23
CA ASP A 204 -14.16 0.87 -21.32
C ASP A 204 -12.87 1.54 -21.81
N GLY A 205 -11.72 1.16 -21.26
CA GLY A 205 -10.39 1.64 -21.60
C GLY A 205 -9.98 2.91 -20.87
N ARG A 206 -10.76 3.42 -19.93
CA ARG A 206 -10.45 4.59 -19.11
C ARG A 206 -10.18 4.16 -17.66
N ILE A 207 -9.31 4.89 -16.98
CA ILE A 207 -8.95 4.58 -15.59
C ILE A 207 -9.93 5.27 -14.64
N ASP A 208 -10.68 4.48 -13.91
CA ASP A 208 -11.62 4.90 -12.89
C ASP A 208 -10.94 5.07 -11.53
N ILE A 209 -11.61 5.76 -10.60
CA ILE A 209 -11.17 5.89 -9.21
C ILE A 209 -12.03 5.01 -8.32
N ILE A 210 -11.40 4.13 -7.55
CA ILE A 210 -12.05 3.15 -6.69
C ILE A 210 -11.99 3.62 -5.24
N THR A 211 -13.14 3.53 -4.54
CA THR A 211 -13.28 3.84 -3.12
C THR A 211 -13.93 2.67 -2.37
N PRO A 212 -13.90 2.63 -1.04
CA PRO A 212 -14.58 1.57 -0.30
C PRO A 212 -16.10 1.49 -0.49
N GLN A 213 -16.73 2.56 -0.98
CA GLN A 213 -18.19 2.67 -1.15
C GLN A 213 -18.66 2.46 -2.58
N GLY A 214 -17.73 2.26 -3.52
CA GLY A 214 -18.01 2.15 -4.95
C GLY A 214 -16.91 2.79 -5.78
N TRP A 215 -17.22 3.20 -7.00
CA TRP A 215 -16.21 3.72 -7.91
C TRP A 215 -16.74 4.93 -8.69
N TYR A 216 -15.83 5.76 -9.16
CA TYR A 216 -16.10 6.93 -9.99
C TYR A 216 -15.66 6.65 -11.42
N GLU A 217 -16.64 6.54 -12.33
CA GLU A 217 -16.41 6.35 -13.76
C GLU A 217 -15.79 7.61 -14.37
N GLN A 218 -14.66 7.43 -15.04
CA GLN A 218 -14.01 8.50 -15.77
C GLN A 218 -14.85 8.89 -16.99
N PRO A 219 -15.18 10.18 -17.19
CA PRO A 219 -15.91 10.62 -18.36
C PRO A 219 -15.08 10.52 -19.64
N ALA A 220 -15.73 10.30 -20.78
CA ALA A 220 -15.07 10.29 -22.10
C ALA A 220 -14.39 11.63 -22.46
N SER A 221 -14.86 12.73 -21.89
CA SER A 221 -14.23 14.05 -22.01
C SER A 221 -13.47 14.38 -20.74
N ARG A 222 -12.19 14.79 -20.85
CA ARG A 222 -11.34 15.16 -19.71
C ARG A 222 -12.03 16.13 -18.73
N ASP A 223 -12.83 17.07 -19.22
CA ASP A 223 -13.55 18.07 -18.42
C ASP A 223 -14.97 17.63 -18.04
N GLY A 224 -15.38 16.41 -18.38
CA GLY A 224 -16.68 15.86 -18.05
C GLY A 224 -16.86 15.63 -16.55
N ALA A 225 -18.11 15.43 -16.14
CA ALA A 225 -18.44 15.05 -14.77
C ALA A 225 -18.21 13.56 -14.58
N TRP A 226 -17.53 13.19 -13.50
CA TRP A 226 -17.37 11.79 -13.07
C TRP A 226 -18.70 11.27 -12.51
N THR A 227 -19.02 10.02 -12.78
CA THR A 227 -20.26 9.38 -12.32
C THR A 227 -19.95 8.39 -11.21
N PHE A 228 -20.59 8.55 -10.05
CA PHE A 228 -20.42 7.60 -8.93
C PHE A 228 -21.31 6.39 -9.06
N HIS A 229 -20.75 5.20 -8.91
CA HIS A 229 -21.41 3.91 -8.93
C HIS A 229 -21.30 3.22 -7.55
N PRO A 230 -22.37 3.23 -6.71
CA PRO A 230 -22.37 2.61 -5.39
C PRO A 230 -22.64 1.10 -5.45
N GLU A 231 -21.83 0.37 -6.19
CA GLU A 231 -22.09 -1.04 -6.52
C GLU A 231 -21.59 -2.04 -5.48
N PHE A 232 -20.71 -1.59 -4.58
CA PHE A 232 -20.14 -2.45 -3.55
C PHE A 232 -19.78 -1.70 -2.27
N GLN A 233 -19.45 -2.46 -1.21
CA GLN A 233 -18.97 -1.95 0.07
C GLN A 233 -17.78 -2.81 0.53
N LEU A 234 -16.59 -2.24 0.55
CA LEU A 234 -15.37 -2.95 0.93
C LEU A 234 -15.12 -2.94 2.46
N GLY A 235 -15.84 -2.10 3.19
CA GLY A 235 -15.67 -1.91 4.62
C GLY A 235 -14.49 -0.98 4.93
N ALA A 236 -13.70 -1.32 5.94
CA ALA A 236 -12.51 -0.55 6.35
C ALA A 236 -11.29 -0.88 5.46
N ALA A 237 -11.50 -0.84 4.14
CA ALA A 237 -10.42 -1.01 3.18
C ALA A 237 -9.33 0.04 3.38
N SER A 238 -8.09 -0.38 3.25
CA SER A 238 -6.93 0.49 3.27
C SER A 238 -6.44 0.82 1.86
N ILE A 239 -5.45 1.65 1.78
CA ILE A 239 -4.73 2.04 0.60
C ILE A 239 -3.70 0.93 0.29
N GLU A 240 -3.46 0.55 -0.90
CA GLU A 240 -4.09 0.86 -2.17
C GLU A 240 -5.22 -0.13 -2.45
N ILE A 241 -6.27 0.29 -3.17
CA ILE A 241 -7.27 -0.62 -3.73
C ILE A 241 -6.88 -0.84 -5.19
N ILE A 242 -6.67 -2.08 -5.59
CA ILE A 242 -6.22 -2.44 -6.94
C ILE A 242 -7.41 -2.93 -7.77
N GLY A 243 -7.62 -2.33 -8.94
CA GLY A 243 -8.51 -2.83 -9.98
C GLY A 243 -7.73 -3.52 -11.09
N HIS A 244 -7.92 -4.84 -11.28
CA HIS A 244 -7.25 -5.64 -12.32
C HIS A 244 -8.01 -6.94 -12.62
N ASP A 245 -7.95 -7.43 -13.86
CA ASP A 245 -8.50 -8.75 -14.26
C ASP A 245 -7.53 -9.87 -13.82
N PHE A 246 -7.72 -10.38 -12.60
CA PHE A 246 -6.85 -11.44 -12.06
C PHE A 246 -7.15 -12.82 -12.64
N ASP A 247 -8.41 -13.14 -12.90
CA ASP A 247 -8.77 -14.49 -13.33
C ASP A 247 -8.87 -14.68 -14.86
N GLY A 248 -8.70 -13.61 -15.62
CA GLY A 248 -8.61 -13.63 -17.08
C GLY A 248 -9.97 -13.74 -17.77
N ASP A 249 -11.04 -13.32 -17.09
CA ASP A 249 -12.40 -13.35 -17.67
C ASP A 249 -12.79 -12.05 -18.39
N ALA A 250 -11.86 -11.07 -18.44
CA ALA A 250 -11.97 -9.74 -19.03
C ALA A 250 -12.89 -8.76 -18.27
N ASP A 251 -13.34 -9.11 -17.09
CA ASP A 251 -13.99 -8.21 -16.15
C ASP A 251 -12.96 -7.75 -15.10
N THR A 252 -12.94 -6.48 -14.71
CA THR A 252 -11.97 -5.95 -13.72
C THR A 252 -12.42 -6.30 -12.32
N ASP A 253 -11.58 -7.04 -11.61
CA ASP A 253 -11.73 -7.37 -10.20
C ASP A 253 -11.15 -6.29 -9.29
N ILE A 254 -11.43 -6.39 -7.98
CA ILE A 254 -10.90 -5.47 -6.99
C ILE A 254 -10.22 -6.25 -5.86
N VAL A 255 -8.97 -5.88 -5.54
CA VAL A 255 -8.22 -6.42 -4.39
C VAL A 255 -7.94 -5.31 -3.40
N TRP A 256 -8.11 -5.59 -2.11
CA TRP A 256 -7.79 -4.67 -1.02
C TRP A 256 -7.42 -5.38 0.27
N GLY A 257 -6.68 -4.69 1.13
CA GLY A 257 -6.36 -5.13 2.49
C GLY A 257 -7.07 -4.31 3.57
N MET A 258 -7.08 -4.85 4.78
CA MET A 258 -7.63 -4.18 5.96
C MET A 258 -6.50 -3.45 6.71
N GLY A 259 -6.56 -2.12 6.74
CA GLY A 259 -5.52 -1.31 7.41
C GLY A 259 -5.51 -1.43 8.93
N HIS A 260 -6.66 -1.73 9.55
CA HIS A 260 -6.85 -1.77 11.00
C HIS A 260 -7.25 -3.15 11.54
N ASP A 261 -7.32 -4.17 10.67
CA ASP A 261 -7.74 -5.53 11.04
C ASP A 261 -6.99 -6.56 10.19
N PHE A 262 -7.32 -7.82 10.37
CA PHE A 262 -6.85 -8.92 9.54
C PHE A 262 -7.69 -9.02 8.26
N GLY A 263 -7.03 -9.33 7.17
CA GLY A 263 -7.68 -9.75 5.94
C GLY A 263 -7.21 -9.00 4.70
N LEU A 264 -7.00 -9.80 3.68
CA LEU A 264 -6.79 -9.43 2.30
C LEU A 264 -7.92 -10.05 1.50
N TYR A 265 -8.60 -9.27 0.70
CA TYR A 265 -9.84 -9.67 0.04
C TYR A 265 -9.78 -9.43 -1.45
N TRP A 266 -10.54 -10.23 -2.16
CA TRP A 266 -10.83 -10.12 -3.58
C TRP A 266 -12.32 -9.96 -3.79
N LEU A 267 -12.72 -8.95 -4.52
CA LEU A 267 -14.06 -8.74 -5.00
C LEU A 267 -14.06 -9.07 -6.50
N LYS A 268 -14.43 -10.31 -6.81
CA LYS A 268 -14.52 -10.80 -8.17
C LYS A 268 -15.71 -10.17 -8.88
N GLN A 269 -15.46 -9.58 -10.03
CA GLN A 269 -16.50 -9.16 -10.96
C GLN A 269 -16.92 -10.33 -11.88
N SER A 270 -18.15 -10.36 -12.30
CA SER A 270 -18.65 -11.28 -13.32
C SER A 270 -19.92 -10.74 -13.95
N LYS A 271 -20.30 -11.25 -15.13
CA LYS A 271 -21.55 -10.88 -15.80
C LYS A 271 -22.54 -12.03 -15.74
N VAL A 272 -23.70 -11.79 -15.13
CA VAL A 272 -24.81 -12.73 -15.08
C VAL A 272 -26.04 -12.09 -15.75
N ASP A 273 -26.55 -12.68 -16.81
CA ASP A 273 -27.65 -12.12 -17.61
C ASP A 273 -27.40 -10.65 -18.05
N GLY A 274 -26.15 -10.32 -18.37
CA GLY A 274 -25.71 -8.99 -18.79
C GLY A 274 -25.63 -7.94 -17.65
N LYS A 275 -25.76 -8.37 -16.40
CA LYS A 275 -25.61 -7.51 -15.22
C LYS A 275 -24.32 -7.82 -14.49
N THR A 276 -23.65 -6.78 -14.01
CA THR A 276 -22.50 -6.93 -13.12
C THR A 276 -22.92 -7.56 -11.80
N VAL A 277 -22.16 -8.56 -11.38
CA VAL A 277 -22.31 -9.25 -10.09
C VAL A 277 -20.96 -9.26 -9.41
N TRP A 278 -20.92 -8.83 -8.15
CA TRP A 278 -19.74 -8.81 -7.32
C TRP A 278 -19.75 -9.92 -6.29
N THR A 279 -18.69 -10.73 -6.24
CA THR A 279 -18.53 -11.82 -5.27
C THR A 279 -17.29 -11.58 -4.42
N LYS A 280 -17.49 -11.41 -3.10
CA LYS A 280 -16.38 -11.18 -2.16
C LYS A 280 -15.77 -12.50 -1.73
N GLU A 281 -14.44 -12.62 -1.85
CA GLU A 281 -13.65 -13.75 -1.38
C GLU A 281 -12.53 -13.29 -0.43
N LEU A 282 -12.17 -14.15 0.53
CA LEU A 282 -11.02 -13.96 1.40
C LEU A 282 -9.79 -14.58 0.73
N ILE A 283 -8.75 -13.77 0.49
CA ILE A 283 -7.45 -14.24 -0.01
C ILE A 283 -6.63 -14.77 1.17
N ASP A 284 -6.35 -13.91 2.17
CA ASP A 284 -5.52 -14.25 3.33
C ASP A 284 -6.02 -13.52 4.58
N SER A 285 -5.97 -14.20 5.73
CA SER A 285 -6.30 -13.63 7.04
C SER A 285 -5.18 -13.84 8.06
N SER A 286 -3.98 -14.18 7.62
CA SER A 286 -2.88 -14.51 8.52
C SER A 286 -2.10 -13.29 9.01
N PHE A 287 -2.26 -12.13 8.37
CA PHE A 287 -1.62 -10.87 8.76
C PHE A 287 -2.61 -9.69 8.71
N SER A 288 -2.21 -8.59 9.31
CA SER A 288 -3.03 -7.39 9.49
C SER A 288 -2.28 -6.13 9.06
N GLN A 289 -2.95 -4.99 9.12
CA GLN A 289 -2.35 -3.66 8.92
C GLN A 289 -1.73 -3.47 7.54
N VAL A 290 -2.45 -3.92 6.52
CA VAL A 290 -2.11 -3.74 5.11
C VAL A 290 -2.30 -2.26 4.73
N HIS A 291 -1.23 -1.58 4.28
CA HIS A 291 -1.28 -0.17 3.88
C HIS A 291 -0.57 0.12 2.56
N ALA A 292 -0.01 -0.89 1.91
CA ALA A 292 0.61 -0.75 0.60
C ALA A 292 0.38 -2.02 -0.21
N LEU A 293 -0.04 -1.85 -1.46
CA LEU A 293 -0.19 -2.90 -2.48
C LEU A 293 0.35 -2.35 -3.80
N HIS A 294 1.05 -3.18 -4.56
CA HIS A 294 1.50 -2.81 -5.91
C HIS A 294 1.41 -3.99 -6.86
N LEU A 295 1.00 -3.71 -8.10
CA LEU A 295 0.98 -4.68 -9.20
C LEU A 295 2.31 -4.69 -9.93
N ALA A 296 2.83 -5.88 -10.24
CA ALA A 296 3.88 -6.10 -11.21
C ALA A 296 3.86 -7.56 -11.68
N ASP A 297 4.49 -7.83 -12.81
CA ASP A 297 4.81 -9.17 -13.31
C ASP A 297 6.18 -9.56 -12.73
N PHE A 298 6.17 -10.17 -11.53
CA PHE A 298 7.40 -10.48 -10.77
C PHE A 298 8.11 -11.74 -11.26
N ASP A 299 7.39 -12.65 -11.92
CA ASP A 299 7.94 -13.92 -12.40
C ASP A 299 8.04 -13.99 -13.94
N GLN A 300 7.64 -12.91 -14.61
CA GLN A 300 7.71 -12.72 -16.06
C GLN A 300 6.90 -13.75 -16.86
N ASP A 301 5.80 -14.22 -16.32
CA ASP A 301 4.89 -15.13 -17.01
C ASP A 301 3.83 -14.41 -17.86
N GLY A 302 3.76 -13.07 -17.75
CA GLY A 302 2.85 -12.20 -18.48
C GLY A 302 1.50 -12.01 -17.78
N GLN A 303 1.32 -12.53 -16.57
CA GLN A 303 0.22 -12.20 -15.68
C GLN A 303 0.74 -11.22 -14.63
N MET A 304 -0.17 -10.52 -13.98
CA MET A 304 0.20 -9.57 -12.93
C MET A 304 -0.04 -10.20 -11.57
N GLU A 305 0.98 -10.16 -10.74
CA GLU A 305 0.90 -10.41 -9.32
C GLU A 305 0.76 -9.09 -8.55
N PHE A 306 0.44 -9.17 -7.28
CA PHE A 306 0.58 -8.03 -6.40
C PHE A 306 1.44 -8.33 -5.19
N VAL A 307 2.28 -7.36 -4.81
CA VAL A 307 3.05 -7.37 -3.57
C VAL A 307 2.30 -6.59 -2.50
N THR A 308 2.28 -7.14 -1.29
CA THR A 308 1.75 -6.48 -0.09
C THR A 308 2.35 -7.09 1.16
N GLY A 309 1.95 -6.61 2.32
CA GLY A 309 2.40 -7.17 3.59
C GLY A 309 1.93 -6.39 4.80
N LYS A 310 2.61 -6.63 5.92
CA LYS A 310 2.31 -6.01 7.19
C LYS A 310 3.23 -4.82 7.44
N ARG A 311 2.64 -3.68 7.70
CA ARG A 311 3.30 -2.49 8.23
C ARG A 311 3.69 -2.67 9.71
N ILE A 312 4.87 -2.22 10.12
CA ILE A 312 5.26 -2.21 11.53
C ILE A 312 4.58 -1.05 12.26
N TYR A 313 3.93 -1.36 13.37
CA TYR A 313 3.33 -0.37 14.27
C TYR A 313 2.49 0.69 13.55
N ALA A 314 1.64 0.26 12.63
CA ALA A 314 0.68 1.19 12.04
C ALA A 314 -0.22 1.78 13.12
N HIS A 315 -0.79 0.90 13.95
CA HIS A 315 -1.71 1.24 15.02
C HIS A 315 -1.44 0.30 16.20
N GLU A 316 -0.83 0.80 17.26
CA GLU A 316 -0.30 -0.04 18.37
C GLU A 316 -1.39 -0.78 19.16
N SER A 317 -2.61 -0.26 19.12
CA SER A 317 -3.77 -0.84 19.81
C SER A 317 -4.59 -1.79 18.94
N GLU A 318 -4.29 -1.88 17.65
CA GLU A 318 -5.07 -2.67 16.71
C GLU A 318 -4.65 -4.15 16.69
N ALA A 319 -5.54 -4.97 16.14
CA ALA A 319 -5.31 -6.40 16.02
C ALA A 319 -4.04 -6.72 15.23
N GLY A 320 -3.20 -7.58 15.80
CA GLY A 320 -1.96 -8.01 15.17
C GLY A 320 -0.83 -6.97 15.16
N ALA A 321 -0.94 -5.85 15.88
CA ALA A 321 0.07 -4.78 15.87
C ALA A 321 1.50 -5.26 16.13
N THR A 322 1.67 -6.22 17.03
CA THR A 322 2.98 -6.79 17.43
C THR A 322 3.38 -8.03 16.66
N ALA A 323 2.56 -8.51 15.72
CA ALA A 323 2.91 -9.67 14.89
C ALA A 323 4.09 -9.35 13.94
N GLU A 324 4.66 -10.40 13.37
CA GLU A 324 5.79 -10.27 12.45
C GLU A 324 5.45 -9.36 11.26
N PRO A 325 6.30 -8.37 10.93
CA PRO A 325 6.19 -7.67 9.65
C PRO A 325 6.54 -8.64 8.53
N CYS A 326 5.89 -8.47 7.39
CA CYS A 326 6.09 -9.35 6.25
C CYS A 326 5.94 -8.60 4.93
N VAL A 327 6.55 -9.16 3.89
CA VAL A 327 6.35 -8.80 2.49
C VAL A 327 6.04 -10.07 1.72
N TYR A 328 4.88 -10.12 1.10
CA TYR A 328 4.37 -11.27 0.35
C TYR A 328 3.99 -10.86 -1.06
N ILE A 329 4.14 -11.78 -2.01
CA ILE A 329 3.57 -11.70 -3.35
C ILE A 329 2.42 -12.69 -3.44
N PHE A 330 1.35 -12.26 -4.09
CA PHE A 330 0.17 -13.05 -4.37
C PHE A 330 -0.05 -13.16 -5.86
N ASP A 331 -0.15 -14.40 -6.33
CA ASP A 331 -0.44 -14.80 -7.68
C ASP A 331 -1.77 -15.56 -7.75
N TYR A 332 -2.58 -15.32 -8.77
CA TYR A 332 -3.79 -16.09 -9.02
C TYR A 332 -3.56 -17.15 -10.10
N ASP A 333 -3.40 -18.39 -9.69
CA ASP A 333 -3.32 -19.52 -10.62
C ASP A 333 -4.68 -19.76 -11.31
N ARG A 334 -4.79 -19.28 -12.53
CA ARG A 334 -6.01 -19.41 -13.37
C ARG A 334 -6.37 -20.87 -13.66
N THR A 335 -5.39 -21.78 -13.61
CA THR A 335 -5.61 -23.22 -13.86
C THR A 335 -6.30 -23.90 -12.68
N SER A 336 -5.83 -23.64 -11.48
CA SER A 336 -6.39 -24.21 -10.25
C SER A 336 -7.48 -23.35 -9.61
N SER A 337 -7.68 -22.12 -10.10
CA SER A 337 -8.57 -21.10 -9.55
C SER A 337 -8.27 -20.81 -8.08
N LYS A 338 -7.01 -20.56 -7.76
CA LYS A 338 -6.54 -20.32 -6.40
C LYS A 338 -5.51 -19.21 -6.32
N TRP A 339 -5.55 -18.49 -5.22
CA TRP A 339 -4.47 -17.61 -4.83
C TRP A 339 -3.30 -18.39 -4.23
N ASN A 340 -2.10 -18.17 -4.74
CA ASN A 340 -0.83 -18.61 -4.20
C ASN A 340 -0.19 -17.44 -3.46
N ARG A 341 0.58 -17.74 -2.41
CA ARG A 341 1.34 -16.74 -1.66
C ARG A 341 2.79 -17.13 -1.60
N SER A 342 3.67 -16.25 -2.05
CA SER A 342 5.12 -16.37 -1.95
C SER A 342 5.68 -15.39 -0.93
N SER A 343 6.67 -15.84 -0.13
CA SER A 343 7.33 -15.00 0.86
C SER A 343 8.54 -14.31 0.26
N VAL A 344 8.51 -12.98 0.19
CA VAL A 344 9.70 -12.15 -0.06
C VAL A 344 10.48 -12.01 1.25
N TYR A 345 9.78 -11.69 2.34
CA TYR A 345 10.39 -11.51 3.65
C TYR A 345 9.39 -11.74 4.79
N VAL A 346 9.86 -12.34 5.88
CA VAL A 346 9.17 -12.40 7.16
C VAL A 346 10.15 -11.99 8.26
N GLY A 347 9.80 -10.95 8.99
CA GLY A 347 10.62 -10.38 10.05
C GLY A 347 10.39 -11.02 11.41
N GLN A 348 10.89 -10.37 12.45
CA GLN A 348 10.64 -10.76 13.83
C GLN A 348 9.48 -9.95 14.40
N PRO A 349 8.67 -10.52 15.31
CA PRO A 349 7.63 -9.79 16.00
C PRO A 349 8.18 -8.52 16.62
N ALA A 350 7.41 -7.44 16.55
CA ALA A 350 7.77 -6.24 17.26
C ALA A 350 7.66 -6.48 18.78
N PRO A 351 8.55 -5.95 19.62
CA PRO A 351 8.37 -5.97 21.05
C PRO A 351 7.07 -5.23 21.40
N ALA A 352 6.37 -5.67 22.44
CA ALA A 352 5.21 -4.94 22.94
C ALA A 352 5.63 -3.48 23.23
N ALA A 353 4.99 -2.53 22.58
CA ALA A 353 5.33 -1.12 22.75
C ALA A 353 5.11 -0.72 24.22
N PRO A 354 6.03 0.03 24.85
CA PRO A 354 5.73 0.65 26.13
C PRO A 354 4.50 1.52 25.97
N LEU A 355 3.53 1.40 26.88
CA LEU A 355 2.28 2.18 26.84
C LEU A 355 2.53 3.69 27.08
N ASP A 356 3.71 4.05 27.55
CA ASP A 356 4.10 5.43 27.86
C ASP A 356 4.79 6.07 26.63
N PRO A 357 4.13 7.03 25.96
CA PRO A 357 4.70 7.70 24.78
C PRO A 357 6.02 8.41 25.03
N GLU A 358 6.27 8.91 26.25
CA GLU A 358 7.52 9.61 26.60
C GLU A 358 8.72 8.66 26.77
N LYS A 359 8.45 7.39 27.08
CA LYS A 359 9.48 6.35 27.16
C LYS A 359 9.83 5.72 25.81
N ARG A 360 9.04 6.06 24.81
CA ARG A 360 9.24 5.63 23.43
C ARG A 360 10.23 6.55 22.72
N ASP A 361 11.48 6.51 23.11
CA ASP A 361 12.58 6.82 22.18
C ASP A 361 12.58 5.70 21.14
N ALA A 362 11.50 5.74 20.40
CA ALA A 362 10.75 4.62 19.85
C ALA A 362 11.55 3.79 18.85
N LEU A 363 12.54 4.38 18.24
CA LEU A 363 13.37 3.72 17.23
C LEU A 363 14.31 2.67 17.83
N LYS A 364 14.63 2.77 19.12
CA LYS A 364 15.45 1.75 19.80
C LYS A 364 14.67 0.47 20.12
N ASP A 365 13.35 0.59 20.23
CA ASP A 365 12.46 -0.52 20.57
C ASP A 365 11.98 -1.26 19.31
N PHE A 366 12.03 -0.64 18.13
CA PHE A 366 11.88 -1.33 16.87
C PHE A 366 13.17 -2.08 16.57
N ARG A 367 13.06 -3.33 16.20
CA ARG A 367 14.23 -4.12 15.81
C ARG A 367 14.74 -3.64 14.45
N PRO A 368 15.81 -2.84 14.38
CA PRO A 368 16.40 -2.48 13.11
C PRO A 368 16.73 -3.73 12.30
N GLY A 369 16.33 -3.74 11.04
CA GLY A 369 16.53 -4.91 10.19
C GLY A 369 15.27 -5.73 9.92
N SER A 370 14.12 -5.41 10.55
CA SER A 370 12.83 -6.04 10.23
C SER A 370 12.09 -5.21 9.21
N ALA A 371 12.01 -5.67 7.97
CA ALA A 371 11.28 -4.99 6.91
C ALA A 371 9.78 -5.22 7.00
N GLY A 372 9.01 -4.19 6.72
CA GLY A 372 7.58 -4.23 6.45
C GLY A 372 7.29 -3.46 5.16
N THR A 373 6.04 -3.22 4.85
CA THR A 373 5.64 -2.53 3.61
C THR A 373 5.55 -1.01 3.74
N GLY A 374 5.60 -0.46 4.95
CA GLY A 374 5.36 0.97 5.18
C GLY A 374 3.97 1.42 4.73
N LEU A 375 3.90 2.67 4.26
CA LEU A 375 2.72 3.29 3.64
C LEU A 375 2.81 3.27 2.11
N GLN A 376 4.03 3.29 1.57
CA GLN A 376 4.28 3.31 0.14
C GLN A 376 5.56 2.52 -0.14
N MET A 377 5.47 1.52 -0.99
CA MET A 377 6.61 0.79 -1.55
C MET A 377 6.93 1.32 -2.95
N ALA A 378 8.09 0.96 -3.48
CA ALA A 378 8.38 1.11 -4.91
C ALA A 378 8.71 -0.27 -5.51
N VAL A 379 8.23 -0.51 -6.73
CA VAL A 379 8.50 -1.71 -7.52
C VAL A 379 9.16 -1.27 -8.83
N ARG A 380 10.43 -1.64 -9.01
CA ARG A 380 11.29 -1.24 -10.14
C ARG A 380 12.38 -2.28 -10.35
N ASP A 381 12.86 -2.40 -11.56
CA ASP A 381 14.14 -3.09 -11.89
C ASP A 381 15.28 -2.19 -11.42
N MET A 382 15.75 -2.39 -10.17
CA MET A 382 16.70 -1.51 -9.48
C MET A 382 18.13 -1.62 -10.01
N ASP A 383 18.50 -2.77 -10.53
CA ASP A 383 19.86 -3.03 -10.99
C ASP A 383 19.98 -3.29 -12.50
N HIS A 384 18.86 -3.07 -13.22
CA HIS A 384 18.76 -3.17 -14.68
C HIS A 384 19.10 -4.58 -15.20
N ASP A 385 18.73 -5.62 -14.47
CA ASP A 385 18.90 -6.98 -14.92
C ASP A 385 17.67 -7.57 -15.64
N GLY A 386 16.55 -6.85 -15.60
CA GLY A 386 15.34 -7.13 -16.34
C GLY A 386 14.22 -7.76 -15.49
N ASP A 387 14.46 -8.09 -14.23
CA ASP A 387 13.39 -8.49 -13.32
C ASP A 387 12.96 -7.35 -12.36
N ILE A 388 11.80 -7.48 -11.76
CA ILE A 388 11.23 -6.44 -10.92
C ILE A 388 11.57 -6.66 -9.46
N ASP A 389 12.19 -5.66 -8.85
CA ASP A 389 12.56 -5.59 -7.45
C ASP A 389 11.53 -4.84 -6.60
N ILE A 390 11.72 -4.91 -5.28
CA ILE A 390 10.87 -4.22 -4.31
C ILE A 390 11.74 -3.37 -3.38
N VAL A 391 11.42 -2.07 -3.29
CA VAL A 391 11.98 -1.20 -2.25
C VAL A 391 10.90 -0.94 -1.20
N ALA A 392 11.17 -1.38 0.03
CA ALA A 392 10.22 -1.34 1.13
C ALA A 392 10.76 -0.50 2.30
N PRO A 393 10.10 0.62 2.63
CA PRO A 393 10.40 1.43 3.79
C PRO A 393 9.64 0.92 5.02
N GLY A 394 9.98 1.43 6.19
CA GLY A 394 9.21 1.19 7.40
C GLY A 394 9.89 1.80 8.61
N LYS A 395 9.18 1.89 9.74
CA LYS A 395 9.72 2.44 11.00
C LYS A 395 10.94 1.69 11.54
N SER A 396 11.28 0.54 10.97
CA SER A 396 12.43 -0.29 11.36
C SER A 396 13.50 -0.39 10.29
N GLY A 397 13.45 0.48 9.29
CA GLY A 397 14.48 0.62 8.25
C GLY A 397 13.93 0.69 6.84
N LEU A 398 14.85 0.90 5.91
CA LEU A 398 14.66 1.00 4.48
C LEU A 398 15.47 -0.13 3.81
N TYR A 399 14.80 -0.90 2.97
CA TYR A 399 15.35 -2.12 2.38
C TYR A 399 15.03 -2.23 0.91
N TRP A 400 15.94 -2.85 0.16
CA TRP A 400 15.73 -3.32 -1.20
C TRP A 400 15.72 -4.85 -1.20
N PHE A 401 14.73 -5.45 -1.80
CA PHE A 401 14.63 -6.87 -2.08
C PHE A 401 14.91 -7.07 -3.58
N GLU A 402 16.13 -7.55 -3.86
CA GLU A 402 16.57 -7.94 -5.20
C GLU A 402 15.86 -9.25 -5.56
N ASN A 403 15.12 -9.24 -6.65
CA ASN A 403 14.60 -10.44 -7.31
C ASN A 403 15.78 -11.17 -7.95
N LEU A 404 15.85 -12.48 -7.83
CA LEU A 404 16.92 -13.28 -8.42
C LEU A 404 16.37 -14.28 -9.44
N LEU A 405 15.24 -13.96 -10.06
CA LEU A 405 14.62 -14.77 -11.11
C LEU A 405 15.58 -14.89 -12.30
N ILE A 406 16.12 -13.76 -12.73
CA ILE A 406 17.13 -13.70 -13.80
C ILE A 406 18.51 -13.80 -13.14
N LYS A 407 19.05 -15.01 -13.15
CA LYS A 407 20.42 -15.23 -12.65
C LYS A 407 21.43 -14.71 -13.65
N ARG A 408 22.26 -13.78 -13.22
CA ARG A 408 23.44 -13.32 -13.96
C ARG A 408 24.54 -14.38 -14.00
#